data_77fe9ab845a9be574eeec88c974700b8
#
_entry.id   77fe9ab845a9be574eeec88c974700b8
#
_cell.length_a   1.000
_cell.length_b   1.000
_cell.length_c   1.000
_cell.angle_alpha   90.00
_cell.angle_beta   90.00
_cell.angle_gamma   90.00
#
_symmetry.space_group_name_H-M   'P 1'
#
loop_
_entity.id
_entity.type
_entity.pdbx_description
1 polymer ?
#
loop_
_entity_poly.entity_id
_entity_poly.type
_entity_poly.pdbx_seq_one_letter_code
_entity_poly.pdbx_strand_id
1 'polypeptide(L)'
;MPLTVPPRFLFASLFLALLLALAGSVQAELVWTPQSGWKLEGGALEGVGSSDAKSAVGLMNQARTAEEKGSNRTALKYYGRVAKRYPNSVYASEAQYRLGKLRLVRKQYIKAFEAFQAVATRYPNTNRYDEIIGQQYHIASLLLDGERSRIWGIFPGFTNREKALQYLEIVIFEAPYSDYAPLALMSIASGHQYLKNSEEAIDALDRMINTYATSPLTPEAYLKLAQAHASLVEGPYYDQASTRDSVTYYEDFMILYPGDNNVVSAEKGLTNMKKMLAESKIKIADFYFYKRSNYKAARVFYNEAITVYPDSDIAAKAREALTVVDAAAAKAAQTQPKKKRFFFF
;
A
#
# COMPACT_ATOMS: atom_id res chain seq x y z
N MET A 1 -52.84 -38.86 1.78
CA MET A 1 -53.73 -37.69 1.66
C MET A 1 -52.87 -36.45 1.72
N PRO A 2 -52.77 -35.67 0.66
CA PRO A 2 -52.04 -34.40 0.72
C PRO A 2 -52.95 -33.33 1.31
N LEU A 3 -52.44 -32.63 2.34
CA LEU A 3 -53.11 -31.48 2.95
C LEU A 3 -53.01 -30.29 2.00
N THR A 4 -54.10 -29.98 1.30
CA THR A 4 -54.22 -28.77 0.48
C THR A 4 -54.50 -27.57 1.39
N VAL A 5 -53.55 -26.69 1.53
CA VAL A 5 -53.73 -25.40 2.22
C VAL A 5 -54.59 -24.49 1.35
N PRO A 6 -55.69 -23.89 1.88
CA PRO A 6 -56.56 -23.05 1.07
C PRO A 6 -55.86 -21.76 0.63
N PRO A 7 -56.09 -21.27 -0.61
CA PRO A 7 -55.35 -20.14 -1.23
C PRO A 7 -55.45 -18.80 -0.47
N ARG A 8 -56.42 -18.66 0.42
CA ARG A 8 -56.61 -17.45 1.26
C ARG A 8 -55.49 -17.21 2.27
N PHE A 9 -54.82 -18.27 2.74
CA PHE A 9 -53.66 -18.11 3.67
C PHE A 9 -52.38 -17.80 2.96
N LEU A 10 -52.22 -18.19 1.69
CA LEU A 10 -51.06 -17.84 0.87
C LEU A 10 -51.01 -16.35 0.53
N PHE A 11 -52.15 -15.72 0.27
CA PHE A 11 -52.21 -14.27 -0.01
C PHE A 11 -51.96 -13.43 1.26
N ALA A 12 -52.46 -13.88 2.41
CA ALA A 12 -52.24 -13.19 3.69
C ALA A 12 -50.75 -13.23 4.11
N SER A 13 -50.08 -14.38 3.92
CA SER A 13 -48.63 -14.49 4.22
C SER A 13 -47.74 -13.73 3.24
N LEU A 14 -48.12 -13.65 1.95
CA LEU A 14 -47.40 -12.87 0.95
C LEU A 14 -47.55 -11.36 1.20
N PHE A 15 -48.75 -10.92 1.62
CA PHE A 15 -49.02 -9.52 1.95
C PHE A 15 -48.30 -9.08 3.23
N LEU A 16 -48.21 -9.97 4.23
CA LEU A 16 -47.45 -9.74 5.47
C LEU A 16 -45.94 -9.71 5.19
N ALA A 17 -45.43 -10.58 4.31
CA ALA A 17 -44.03 -10.56 3.89
C ALA A 17 -43.68 -9.31 3.05
N LEU A 18 -44.59 -8.82 2.21
CA LEU A 18 -44.44 -7.60 1.45
C LEU A 18 -44.49 -6.35 2.33
N LEU A 19 -45.34 -6.33 3.38
CA LEU A 19 -45.38 -5.27 4.38
C LEU A 19 -44.11 -5.23 5.25
N LEU A 20 -43.54 -6.39 5.57
CA LEU A 20 -42.26 -6.48 6.28
C LEU A 20 -41.06 -6.09 5.39
N ALA A 21 -41.15 -6.32 4.08
CA ALA A 21 -40.13 -5.88 3.12
C ALA A 21 -40.19 -4.39 2.81
N LEU A 22 -41.35 -3.74 2.97
CA LEU A 22 -41.55 -2.29 2.83
C LEU A 22 -41.27 -1.50 4.11
N ALA A 23 -41.14 -2.18 5.25
CA ALA A 23 -40.58 -1.59 6.45
C ALA A 23 -39.06 -1.47 6.24
N GLY A 24 -38.65 -0.55 5.34
CA GLY A 24 -37.26 -0.12 5.24
C GLY A 24 -36.77 0.11 6.67
N SER A 25 -35.64 -0.49 7.02
CA SER A 25 -34.99 -0.30 8.30
C SER A 25 -34.69 1.20 8.44
N VAL A 26 -35.61 1.93 9.10
CA VAL A 26 -35.34 3.31 9.50
C VAL A 26 -34.20 3.19 10.52
N GLN A 27 -32.98 3.37 10.05
CA GLN A 27 -31.81 3.42 10.92
C GLN A 27 -31.95 4.65 11.79
N ALA A 28 -31.86 4.44 13.11
CA ALA A 28 -31.84 5.55 14.03
C ALA A 28 -30.61 6.41 13.76
N GLU A 29 -30.80 7.68 13.41
CA GLU A 29 -29.74 8.63 13.16
C GLU A 29 -29.51 9.53 14.36
N LEU A 30 -28.26 9.76 14.70
CA LEU A 30 -27.87 10.66 15.76
C LEU A 30 -27.76 12.09 15.20
N VAL A 31 -28.74 12.93 15.51
CA VAL A 31 -28.85 14.31 15.02
C VAL A 31 -28.56 15.28 16.17
N TRP A 32 -27.84 16.33 15.85
CA TRP A 32 -27.61 17.45 16.76
C TRP A 32 -28.22 18.74 16.20
N THR A 33 -28.99 19.42 17.02
CA THR A 33 -29.50 20.76 16.70
C THR A 33 -29.21 21.75 17.81
N PRO A 34 -29.01 23.05 17.52
CA PRO A 34 -28.75 24.05 18.55
C PRO A 34 -29.86 24.15 19.61
N GLN A 35 -31.11 23.88 19.21
CA GLN A 35 -32.30 24.03 20.07
C GLN A 35 -32.51 22.82 20.98
N SER A 36 -32.24 21.61 20.46
CA SER A 36 -32.57 20.36 21.17
C SER A 36 -31.33 19.56 21.64
N GLY A 37 -30.13 19.97 21.21
CA GLY A 37 -28.90 19.23 21.46
C GLY A 37 -28.85 17.90 20.68
N TRP A 38 -28.08 16.93 21.19
CA TRP A 38 -28.01 15.60 20.64
C TRP A 38 -29.29 14.83 20.90
N LYS A 39 -29.87 14.28 19.85
CA LYS A 39 -31.05 13.41 19.89
C LYS A 39 -30.85 12.23 18.95
N LEU A 40 -31.53 11.13 19.25
CA LEU A 40 -31.70 10.01 18.37
C LEU A 40 -33.04 10.21 17.62
N GLU A 41 -32.97 10.33 16.31
CA GLU A 41 -34.17 10.49 15.45
C GLU A 41 -34.35 9.22 14.62
N GLY A 42 -35.59 8.75 14.54
CA GLY A 42 -35.98 7.52 13.82
C GLY A 42 -35.61 6.24 14.56
N GLY A 43 -36.20 5.14 14.10
CA GLY A 43 -35.98 3.80 14.67
C GLY A 43 -36.85 3.47 15.86
N ALA A 44 -36.95 2.18 16.18
CA ALA A 44 -37.83 1.62 17.23
C ALA A 44 -37.43 2.04 18.66
N LEU A 45 -36.30 2.72 18.86
CA LEU A 45 -35.76 3.14 20.15
C LEU A 45 -35.89 4.63 20.41
N GLU A 46 -36.60 5.37 19.58
CA GLU A 46 -36.87 6.78 19.79
C GLU A 46 -37.62 6.99 21.12
N GLY A 47 -37.00 7.71 22.03
CA GLY A 47 -37.58 8.01 23.35
C GLY A 47 -37.39 6.94 24.43
N VAL A 48 -36.88 5.76 24.13
CA VAL A 48 -36.64 4.68 25.13
C VAL A 48 -35.14 4.76 25.56
N GLY A 49 -34.85 5.60 26.52
CA GLY A 49 -33.49 5.70 27.05
C GLY A 49 -33.34 5.02 28.42
N SER A 50 -32.40 4.07 28.54
CA SER A 50 -31.91 3.62 29.84
C SER A 50 -31.32 4.81 30.64
N SER A 51 -31.13 4.68 31.95
CA SER A 51 -30.46 5.70 32.78
C SER A 51 -29.08 6.07 32.21
N ASP A 52 -28.40 5.09 31.62
CA ASP A 52 -27.10 5.25 30.98
C ASP A 52 -27.17 6.08 29.70
N ALA A 53 -28.20 5.89 28.87
CA ALA A 53 -28.42 6.69 27.67
C ALA A 53 -28.72 8.15 28.02
N LYS A 54 -29.53 8.42 29.06
CA LYS A 54 -29.79 9.79 29.56
C LYS A 54 -28.53 10.45 30.09
N SER A 55 -27.68 9.70 30.79
CA SER A 55 -26.39 10.20 31.31
C SER A 55 -25.40 10.46 30.16
N ALA A 56 -25.35 9.58 29.16
CA ALA A 56 -24.49 9.73 28.00
C ALA A 56 -24.85 10.98 27.19
N VAL A 57 -26.15 11.19 26.86
CA VAL A 57 -26.60 12.38 26.12
C VAL A 57 -26.33 13.67 26.87
N GLY A 58 -26.51 13.68 28.19
CA GLY A 58 -26.15 14.84 29.02
C GLY A 58 -24.68 15.22 28.92
N LEU A 59 -23.78 14.24 28.96
CA LEU A 59 -22.34 14.46 28.74
C LEU A 59 -22.02 14.88 27.30
N MET A 60 -22.70 14.33 26.30
CA MET A 60 -22.55 14.75 24.88
C MET A 60 -22.92 16.23 24.70
N ASN A 61 -24.04 16.67 25.28
CA ASN A 61 -24.46 18.06 25.20
C ASN A 61 -23.47 19.01 25.92
N GLN A 62 -22.98 18.62 27.11
CA GLN A 62 -21.93 19.37 27.78
C GLN A 62 -20.63 19.44 26.97
N ALA A 63 -20.27 18.33 26.30
CA ALA A 63 -19.09 18.29 25.44
C ALA A 63 -19.25 19.25 24.25
N ARG A 64 -20.40 19.22 23.59
CA ARG A 64 -20.70 20.09 22.44
C ARG A 64 -20.70 21.57 22.81
N THR A 65 -21.37 21.93 23.90
CA THR A 65 -21.36 23.31 24.42
C THR A 65 -19.95 23.79 24.74
N ALA A 66 -19.11 22.91 25.30
CA ALA A 66 -17.72 23.26 25.56
C ALA A 66 -16.91 23.42 24.25
N GLU A 67 -17.16 22.60 23.25
CA GLU A 67 -16.54 22.70 21.92
C GLU A 67 -16.90 24.02 21.24
N GLU A 68 -18.17 24.41 21.24
CA GLU A 68 -18.68 25.67 20.68
C GLU A 68 -18.11 26.92 21.38
N LYS A 69 -17.87 26.82 22.69
CA LYS A 69 -17.18 27.85 23.46
C LYS A 69 -15.66 27.84 23.25
N GLY A 70 -15.11 27.01 22.38
CA GLY A 70 -13.67 26.88 22.16
C GLY A 70 -12.91 26.20 23.29
N SER A 71 -13.62 25.66 24.31
CA SER A 71 -13.00 24.99 25.46
C SER A 71 -12.65 23.53 25.14
N ASN A 72 -11.71 23.31 24.21
CA ASN A 72 -11.34 22.00 23.68
C ASN A 72 -10.91 21.00 24.79
N ARG A 73 -10.26 21.46 25.88
CA ARG A 73 -9.89 20.58 26.99
C ARG A 73 -11.12 20.02 27.72
N THR A 74 -12.12 20.86 27.90
CA THR A 74 -13.37 20.50 28.59
C THR A 74 -14.18 19.56 27.71
N ALA A 75 -14.28 19.86 26.40
CA ALA A 75 -14.93 19.00 25.41
C ALA A 75 -14.28 17.60 25.36
N LEU A 76 -12.96 17.52 25.27
CA LEU A 76 -12.20 16.26 25.33
C LEU A 76 -12.51 15.43 26.57
N LYS A 77 -12.65 16.11 27.74
CA LYS A 77 -12.98 15.45 29.02
C LYS A 77 -14.37 14.81 28.96
N TYR A 78 -15.36 15.54 28.45
CA TYR A 78 -16.74 15.03 28.41
C TYR A 78 -16.92 13.96 27.34
N TYR A 79 -16.44 14.15 26.10
CA TYR A 79 -16.47 13.10 25.07
C TYR A 79 -15.73 11.83 25.54
N GLY A 80 -14.55 12.00 26.17
CA GLY A 80 -13.80 10.87 26.72
C GLY A 80 -14.53 10.12 27.83
N ARG A 81 -15.38 10.82 28.64
CA ARG A 81 -16.23 10.17 29.63
C ARG A 81 -17.34 9.34 28.97
N VAL A 82 -17.97 9.84 27.90
CA VAL A 82 -18.97 9.07 27.14
C VAL A 82 -18.33 7.81 26.57
N ALA A 83 -17.24 7.94 25.81
CA ALA A 83 -16.55 6.81 25.19
C ALA A 83 -16.07 5.75 26.19
N LYS A 84 -15.65 6.17 27.40
CA LYS A 84 -15.13 5.25 28.41
C LYS A 84 -16.21 4.61 29.29
N ARG A 85 -17.21 5.39 29.72
CA ARG A 85 -18.24 4.93 30.68
C ARG A 85 -19.43 4.28 30.01
N TYR A 86 -19.74 4.71 28.78
CA TYR A 86 -20.93 4.27 28.03
C TYR A 86 -20.56 3.76 26.63
N PRO A 87 -19.62 2.79 26.53
CA PRO A 87 -19.09 2.35 25.21
C PRO A 87 -20.14 1.67 24.33
N ASN A 88 -21.21 1.15 24.92
CA ASN A 88 -22.31 0.50 24.23
C ASN A 88 -23.49 1.44 23.95
N SER A 89 -23.36 2.72 24.28
CA SER A 89 -24.41 3.70 23.96
C SER A 89 -24.34 4.09 22.49
N VAL A 90 -25.47 4.46 21.91
CA VAL A 90 -25.57 4.99 20.54
C VAL A 90 -24.72 6.26 20.33
N TYR A 91 -24.38 6.95 21.42
CA TYR A 91 -23.56 8.16 21.41
C TYR A 91 -22.05 7.88 21.42
N ALA A 92 -21.63 6.66 21.71
CA ALA A 92 -20.23 6.33 21.95
C ALA A 92 -19.38 6.47 20.67
N SER A 93 -19.89 6.04 19.53
CA SER A 93 -19.24 6.20 18.22
C SER A 93 -18.97 7.68 17.91
N GLU A 94 -19.98 8.53 17.99
CA GLU A 94 -19.85 9.97 17.75
C GLU A 94 -18.93 10.64 18.78
N ALA A 95 -19.03 10.27 20.05
CA ALA A 95 -18.12 10.79 21.09
C ALA A 95 -16.67 10.46 20.78
N GLN A 96 -16.37 9.24 20.36
CA GLN A 96 -15.03 8.79 20.02
C GLN A 96 -14.51 9.48 18.75
N TYR A 97 -15.36 9.65 17.74
CA TYR A 97 -15.05 10.41 16.53
C TYR A 97 -14.70 11.87 16.87
N ARG A 98 -15.55 12.57 17.65
CA ARG A 98 -15.30 13.96 18.09
C ARG A 98 -14.01 14.09 18.89
N LEU A 99 -13.70 13.08 19.69
CA LEU A 99 -12.45 12.98 20.42
C LEU A 99 -11.25 12.96 19.47
N GLY A 100 -11.33 12.17 18.38
CA GLY A 100 -10.33 12.12 17.31
C GLY A 100 -10.14 13.48 16.64
N LYS A 101 -11.23 14.12 16.22
CA LYS A 101 -11.22 15.47 15.59
C LYS A 101 -10.59 16.53 16.48
N LEU A 102 -10.98 16.61 17.73
CA LEU A 102 -10.41 17.59 18.70
C LEU A 102 -8.94 17.35 19.00
N ARG A 103 -8.50 16.09 19.04
CA ARG A 103 -7.08 15.72 19.17
C ARG A 103 -6.28 16.12 17.95
N LEU A 104 -6.86 15.92 16.74
CA LEU A 104 -6.23 16.31 15.48
C LEU A 104 -6.00 17.83 15.41
N VAL A 105 -7.02 18.63 15.73
CA VAL A 105 -6.90 20.11 15.82
C VAL A 105 -5.79 20.53 16.79
N ARG A 106 -5.57 19.78 17.86
CA ARG A 106 -4.49 20.02 18.84
C ARG A 106 -3.15 19.40 18.42
N LYS A 107 -3.02 18.91 17.20
CA LYS A 107 -1.83 18.22 16.67
C LYS A 107 -1.38 17.02 17.55
N GLN A 108 -2.31 16.38 18.25
CA GLN A 108 -2.06 15.16 19.02
C GLN A 108 -2.26 13.92 18.10
N TYR A 109 -1.49 13.86 17.02
CA TYR A 109 -1.69 12.92 15.91
C TYR A 109 -1.83 11.47 16.37
N ILE A 110 -0.93 10.98 17.23
CA ILE A 110 -0.97 9.60 17.73
C ILE A 110 -2.30 9.31 18.45
N LYS A 111 -2.70 10.20 19.37
CA LYS A 111 -3.96 10.03 20.10
C LYS A 111 -5.19 10.21 19.22
N ALA A 112 -5.09 11.05 18.17
CA ALA A 112 -6.16 11.21 17.19
C ALA A 112 -6.34 9.93 16.37
N PHE A 113 -5.26 9.34 15.88
CA PHE A 113 -5.28 8.07 15.19
C PHE A 113 -5.92 6.97 16.04
N GLU A 114 -5.45 6.79 17.28
CA GLU A 114 -6.01 5.82 18.24
C GLU A 114 -7.51 6.01 18.48
N ALA A 115 -7.98 7.27 18.49
CA ALA A 115 -9.39 7.57 18.65
C ALA A 115 -10.21 7.15 17.42
N PHE A 116 -9.74 7.43 16.22
CA PHE A 116 -10.36 6.99 14.98
C PHE A 116 -10.31 5.47 14.83
N GLN A 117 -9.18 4.85 15.16
CA GLN A 117 -9.02 3.40 15.21
C GLN A 117 -10.07 2.74 16.10
N ALA A 118 -10.31 3.31 17.28
CA ALA A 118 -11.32 2.79 18.18
C ALA A 118 -12.75 2.90 17.62
N VAL A 119 -13.02 3.86 16.72
CA VAL A 119 -14.30 3.91 16.00
C VAL A 119 -14.36 2.82 14.94
N ALA A 120 -13.34 2.72 14.07
CA ALA A 120 -13.30 1.74 12.99
C ALA A 120 -13.46 0.29 13.50
N THR A 121 -12.78 -0.04 14.63
CA THR A 121 -12.81 -1.39 15.20
C THR A 121 -14.07 -1.73 16.00
N ARG A 122 -14.58 -0.76 16.78
CA ARG A 122 -15.71 -1.03 17.69
C ARG A 122 -17.08 -0.73 17.10
N TYR A 123 -17.10 0.19 16.13
CA TYR A 123 -18.34 0.70 15.52
C TYR A 123 -18.25 0.67 13.98
N PRO A 124 -17.99 -0.51 13.36
CA PRO A 124 -17.74 -0.61 11.92
C PRO A 124 -18.92 -0.17 11.05
N ASN A 125 -20.13 -0.23 11.58
CA ASN A 125 -21.37 0.17 10.89
C ASN A 125 -21.63 1.70 10.98
N THR A 126 -20.63 2.51 11.32
CA THR A 126 -20.81 3.97 11.33
C THR A 126 -20.90 4.50 9.90
N ASN A 127 -21.82 5.46 9.68
CA ASN A 127 -21.95 6.18 8.40
C ASN A 127 -20.74 7.08 8.07
N ARG A 128 -19.77 7.18 9.00
CA ARG A 128 -18.53 7.96 8.85
C ARG A 128 -17.30 7.12 8.58
N TYR A 129 -17.48 5.83 8.22
CA TYR A 129 -16.35 4.91 8.10
C TYR A 129 -15.28 5.43 7.13
N ASP A 130 -15.69 5.84 5.92
CA ASP A 130 -14.77 6.33 4.89
C ASP A 130 -14.07 7.65 5.33
N GLU A 131 -14.80 8.54 6.00
CA GLU A 131 -14.18 9.74 6.57
C GLU A 131 -13.12 9.40 7.62
N ILE A 132 -13.38 8.39 8.46
CA ILE A 132 -12.45 7.94 9.50
C ILE A 132 -11.18 7.36 8.88
N ILE A 133 -11.31 6.49 7.88
CA ILE A 133 -10.17 5.95 7.12
C ILE A 133 -9.37 7.09 6.47
N GLY A 134 -10.04 8.05 5.87
CA GLY A 134 -9.39 9.25 5.33
C GLY A 134 -8.62 10.06 6.38
N GLN A 135 -9.18 10.22 7.58
CA GLN A 135 -8.48 10.90 8.69
C GLN A 135 -7.28 10.10 9.20
N GLN A 136 -7.38 8.77 9.25
CA GLN A 136 -6.27 7.89 9.63
C GLN A 136 -5.13 7.98 8.61
N TYR A 137 -5.45 7.89 7.31
CA TYR A 137 -4.48 8.10 6.23
C TYR A 137 -3.81 9.47 6.32
N HIS A 138 -4.60 10.54 6.47
CA HIS A 138 -4.10 11.91 6.61
C HIS A 138 -3.13 12.06 7.79
N ILE A 139 -3.48 11.51 8.95
CA ILE A 139 -2.60 11.54 10.13
C ILE A 139 -1.29 10.79 9.88
N ALA A 140 -1.37 9.62 9.25
CA ALA A 140 -0.20 8.82 8.91
C ALA A 140 0.72 9.57 7.93
N SER A 141 0.15 10.21 6.90
CA SER A 141 0.90 11.03 5.93
C SER A 141 1.61 12.21 6.62
N LEU A 142 0.92 12.95 7.50
CA LEU A 142 1.54 14.04 8.26
C LEU A 142 2.74 13.58 9.11
N LEU A 143 2.62 12.42 9.76
CA LEU A 143 3.72 11.84 10.56
C LEU A 143 4.87 11.37 9.66
N LEU A 144 4.57 10.83 8.49
CA LEU A 144 5.56 10.40 7.51
C LEU A 144 6.36 11.60 6.98
N ASP A 145 5.70 12.72 6.70
CA ASP A 145 6.30 13.99 6.29
C ASP A 145 7.18 14.63 7.38
N GLY A 146 7.10 14.09 8.60
CA GLY A 146 7.92 14.51 9.73
C GLY A 146 7.23 15.50 10.67
N GLU A 147 5.91 15.69 10.54
CA GLU A 147 5.13 16.44 11.53
C GLU A 147 5.24 15.77 12.90
N ARG A 148 5.32 16.61 13.94
CA ARG A 148 5.53 16.13 15.30
C ARG A 148 4.23 16.12 16.07
N SER A 149 3.85 14.95 16.59
CA SER A 149 2.70 14.84 17.48
C SER A 149 2.94 15.63 18.78
N ARG A 150 2.01 16.50 19.16
CA ARG A 150 2.15 17.31 20.37
C ARG A 150 1.84 16.54 21.64
N ILE A 151 2.73 16.64 22.62
CA ILE A 151 2.53 16.13 23.98
C ILE A 151 1.61 17.10 24.71
N TRP A 152 0.51 16.60 25.28
CA TRP A 152 -0.57 17.40 25.91
C TRP A 152 -1.19 18.48 25.00
N GLY A 153 -0.88 18.45 23.68
CA GLY A 153 -1.34 19.44 22.71
C GLY A 153 -0.61 20.79 22.80
N ILE A 154 0.56 20.85 23.44
CA ILE A 154 1.34 22.07 23.66
C ILE A 154 2.78 21.87 23.20
N PHE A 155 3.48 20.89 23.77
CA PHE A 155 4.89 20.66 23.51
C PHE A 155 5.11 19.81 22.25
N PRO A 156 6.05 20.16 21.37
CA PRO A 156 6.40 19.32 20.23
C PRO A 156 7.02 18.00 20.73
N GLY A 157 6.55 16.89 20.19
CA GLY A 157 7.17 15.58 20.40
C GLY A 157 8.29 15.31 19.40
N PHE A 158 8.64 14.02 19.24
CA PHE A 158 9.63 13.58 18.28
C PHE A 158 8.99 13.26 16.94
N THR A 159 9.76 13.31 15.85
CA THR A 159 9.38 12.73 14.57
C THR A 159 9.30 11.21 14.69
N ASN A 160 8.29 10.61 14.10
CA ASN A 160 8.09 9.16 14.23
C ASN A 160 7.56 8.59 12.89
N ARG A 161 8.46 8.51 11.90
CA ARG A 161 8.14 7.98 10.57
C ARG A 161 7.84 6.49 10.58
N GLU A 162 8.53 5.73 11.42
CA GLU A 162 8.27 4.30 11.58
C GLU A 162 6.84 4.05 12.08
N LYS A 163 6.34 4.90 12.99
CA LYS A 163 4.95 4.81 13.45
C LYS A 163 3.97 5.18 12.35
N ALA A 164 4.34 6.11 11.48
CA ALA A 164 3.54 6.45 10.31
C ALA A 164 3.37 5.25 9.35
N LEU A 165 4.45 4.52 9.08
CA LEU A 165 4.41 3.30 8.26
C LEU A 165 3.48 2.25 8.88
N GLN A 166 3.56 2.03 10.20
CA GLN A 166 2.64 1.13 10.90
C GLN A 166 1.17 1.59 10.77
N TYR A 167 0.91 2.88 10.82
CA TYR A 167 -0.44 3.43 10.68
C TYR A 167 -0.98 3.28 9.26
N LEU A 168 -0.14 3.42 8.24
CA LEU A 168 -0.51 3.16 6.85
C LEU A 168 -0.86 1.68 6.63
N GLU A 169 -0.11 0.75 7.23
CA GLU A 169 -0.46 -0.68 7.19
C GLU A 169 -1.82 -0.97 7.86
N ILE A 170 -2.13 -0.28 8.96
CA ILE A 170 -3.44 -0.40 9.60
C ILE A 170 -4.55 0.10 8.66
N VAL A 171 -4.35 1.22 7.96
CA VAL A 171 -5.32 1.74 6.98
C VAL A 171 -5.59 0.72 5.88
N ILE A 172 -4.53 0.08 5.34
CA ILE A 172 -4.69 -0.96 4.31
C ILE A 172 -5.44 -2.18 4.85
N PHE A 173 -5.09 -2.60 6.06
CA PHE A 173 -5.72 -3.76 6.71
C PHE A 173 -7.22 -3.54 6.99
N GLU A 174 -7.59 -2.36 7.47
CA GLU A 174 -8.98 -2.04 7.82
C GLU A 174 -9.84 -1.77 6.59
N ALA A 175 -9.30 -1.10 5.58
CA ALA A 175 -10.05 -0.68 4.42
C ALA A 175 -9.34 -1.02 3.10
N PRO A 176 -9.10 -2.31 2.79
CA PRO A 176 -8.34 -2.74 1.62
C PRO A 176 -8.99 -2.36 0.29
N TYR A 177 -10.29 -2.10 0.27
CA TYR A 177 -11.02 -1.70 -0.93
C TYR A 177 -11.31 -0.19 -1.02
N SER A 178 -10.75 0.60 -0.11
CA SER A 178 -10.88 2.07 -0.14
C SER A 178 -9.89 2.69 -1.12
N ASP A 179 -10.21 3.90 -1.58
CA ASP A 179 -9.29 4.71 -2.40
C ASP A 179 -7.98 5.05 -1.65
N TYR A 180 -7.97 4.92 -0.32
CA TYR A 180 -6.80 5.19 0.51
C TYR A 180 -5.78 4.05 0.55
N ALA A 181 -6.19 2.81 0.27
CA ALA A 181 -5.29 1.66 0.34
C ALA A 181 -4.14 1.72 -0.70
N PRO A 182 -4.39 2.00 -2.00
CA PRO A 182 -3.31 2.21 -2.96
C PRO A 182 -2.44 3.44 -2.62
N LEU A 183 -3.04 4.53 -2.13
CA LEU A 183 -2.29 5.71 -1.67
C LEU A 183 -1.38 5.37 -0.48
N ALA A 184 -1.86 4.54 0.44
CA ALA A 184 -1.09 4.10 1.60
C ALA A 184 0.11 3.24 1.20
N LEU A 185 -0.03 2.31 0.24
CA LEU A 185 1.09 1.53 -0.29
C LEU A 185 2.15 2.40 -0.96
N MET A 186 1.74 3.37 -1.78
CA MET A 186 2.68 4.33 -2.38
C MET A 186 3.40 5.19 -1.33
N SER A 187 2.69 5.56 -0.26
CA SER A 187 3.28 6.30 0.86
C SER A 187 4.25 5.43 1.66
N ILE A 188 3.94 4.14 1.89
CA ILE A 188 4.83 3.17 2.54
C ILE A 188 6.10 3.01 1.72
N ALA A 189 5.99 2.78 0.41
CA ALA A 189 7.14 2.65 -0.48
C ALA A 189 8.05 3.90 -0.42
N SER A 190 7.47 5.09 -0.52
CA SER A 190 8.22 6.34 -0.45
C SER A 190 8.87 6.56 0.92
N GLY A 191 8.17 6.16 2.00
CA GLY A 191 8.68 6.22 3.36
C GLY A 191 9.88 5.29 3.58
N HIS A 192 9.81 4.06 3.10
CA HIS A 192 10.92 3.10 3.16
C HIS A 192 12.09 3.54 2.29
N GLN A 193 11.86 4.10 1.09
CA GLN A 193 12.92 4.71 0.28
C GLN A 193 13.63 5.84 1.04
N TYR A 194 12.88 6.73 1.71
CA TYR A 194 13.46 7.80 2.54
C TYR A 194 14.32 7.24 3.68
N LEU A 195 13.90 6.13 4.29
CA LEU A 195 14.63 5.44 5.37
C LEU A 195 15.76 4.53 4.86
N LYS A 196 15.94 4.45 3.53
CA LYS A 196 16.92 3.56 2.84
C LYS A 196 16.66 2.06 3.06
N ASN A 197 15.42 1.70 3.31
CA ASN A 197 14.93 0.32 3.41
C ASN A 197 14.42 -0.11 2.03
N SER A 198 15.35 -0.46 1.13
CA SER A 198 15.00 -0.70 -0.28
C SER A 198 14.15 -1.95 -0.49
N GLU A 199 14.36 -2.99 0.29
CA GLU A 199 13.60 -4.24 0.19
C GLU A 199 12.13 -4.04 0.58
N GLU A 200 11.86 -3.33 1.66
CA GLU A 200 10.51 -3.03 2.12
C GLU A 200 9.80 -2.05 1.17
N ALA A 201 10.57 -1.16 0.52
CA ALA A 201 10.00 -0.28 -0.51
C ALA A 201 9.58 -1.08 -1.75
N ILE A 202 10.38 -2.06 -2.17
CA ILE A 202 10.06 -2.99 -3.26
C ILE A 202 8.82 -3.80 -2.90
N ASP A 203 8.75 -4.41 -1.71
CA ASP A 203 7.57 -5.17 -1.26
C ASP A 203 6.28 -4.34 -1.34
N ALA A 204 6.31 -3.11 -0.86
CA ALA A 204 5.14 -2.23 -0.92
C ALA A 204 4.71 -1.90 -2.36
N LEU A 205 5.66 -1.72 -3.27
CA LEU A 205 5.38 -1.46 -4.70
C LEU A 205 4.87 -2.72 -5.41
N ASP A 206 5.43 -3.88 -5.11
CA ASP A 206 4.95 -5.17 -5.64
C ASP A 206 3.51 -5.44 -5.17
N ARG A 207 3.21 -5.21 -3.90
CA ARG A 207 1.84 -5.31 -3.38
C ARG A 207 0.91 -4.33 -4.10
N MET A 208 1.38 -3.13 -4.41
CA MET A 208 0.61 -2.11 -5.12
C MET A 208 0.22 -2.58 -6.53
N ILE A 209 1.17 -3.02 -7.35
CA ILE A 209 0.90 -3.45 -8.73
C ILE A 209 0.07 -4.74 -8.81
N ASN A 210 0.27 -5.66 -7.86
CA ASN A 210 -0.43 -6.93 -7.83
C ASN A 210 -1.86 -6.84 -7.27
N THR A 211 -2.08 -5.99 -6.26
CA THR A 211 -3.40 -5.90 -5.59
C THR A 211 -4.29 -4.84 -6.24
N TYR A 212 -3.70 -3.73 -6.71
CA TYR A 212 -4.45 -2.58 -7.22
C TYR A 212 -4.09 -2.26 -8.67
N ALA A 213 -4.00 -3.30 -9.51
CA ALA A 213 -3.59 -3.20 -10.92
C ALA A 213 -4.39 -2.18 -11.76
N THR A 214 -5.62 -1.88 -11.38
CA THR A 214 -6.49 -0.91 -12.05
C THR A 214 -6.42 0.50 -11.45
N SER A 215 -5.61 0.72 -10.43
CA SER A 215 -5.46 2.03 -9.81
C SER A 215 -4.76 3.03 -10.76
N PRO A 216 -5.16 4.30 -10.76
CA PRO A 216 -4.44 5.35 -11.48
C PRO A 216 -2.98 5.53 -11.05
N LEU A 217 -2.59 5.01 -9.89
CA LEU A 217 -1.23 5.06 -9.35
C LEU A 217 -0.34 3.90 -9.84
N THR A 218 -0.90 2.90 -10.50
CA THR A 218 -0.17 1.71 -10.93
C THR A 218 0.96 2.02 -11.91
N PRO A 219 0.83 2.95 -12.89
CA PRO A 219 1.95 3.35 -13.74
C PRO A 219 3.13 3.89 -12.94
N GLU A 220 2.86 4.78 -11.96
CA GLU A 220 3.91 5.31 -11.09
C GLU A 220 4.56 4.22 -10.23
N ALA A 221 3.79 3.25 -9.76
CA ALA A 221 4.30 2.12 -8.98
C ALA A 221 5.27 1.25 -9.79
N TYR A 222 4.96 0.91 -11.05
CA TYR A 222 5.88 0.20 -11.95
C TYR A 222 7.18 0.94 -12.14
N LEU A 223 7.11 2.24 -12.42
CA LEU A 223 8.31 3.07 -12.60
C LEU A 223 9.16 3.13 -11.34
N LYS A 224 8.54 3.36 -10.19
CA LYS A 224 9.23 3.38 -8.89
C LYS A 224 9.85 2.02 -8.54
N LEU A 225 9.19 0.92 -8.89
CA LEU A 225 9.69 -0.43 -8.67
C LEU A 225 10.95 -0.69 -9.53
N ALA A 226 10.92 -0.32 -10.82
CA ALA A 226 12.09 -0.37 -11.68
C ALA A 226 13.26 0.45 -11.10
N GLN A 227 12.99 1.67 -10.61
CA GLN A 227 13.98 2.56 -9.99
C GLN A 227 14.49 2.00 -8.66
N ALA A 228 13.63 1.37 -7.84
CA ALA A 228 14.03 0.76 -6.57
C ALA A 228 15.02 -0.39 -6.81
N HIS A 229 14.73 -1.29 -7.74
CA HIS A 229 15.67 -2.34 -8.16
C HIS A 229 16.96 -1.76 -8.74
N ALA A 230 16.87 -0.72 -9.59
CA ALA A 230 18.05 -0.03 -10.13
C ALA A 230 18.95 0.54 -9.03
N SER A 231 18.36 1.03 -7.94
CA SER A 231 19.11 1.61 -6.81
C SER A 231 19.94 0.60 -6.02
N LEU A 232 19.62 -0.69 -6.13
CA LEU A 232 20.37 -1.79 -5.51
C LEU A 232 21.59 -2.19 -6.32
N VAL A 233 21.69 -1.75 -7.58
CA VAL A 233 22.78 -2.13 -8.49
C VAL A 233 24.00 -1.23 -8.27
N GLU A 234 25.01 -1.74 -7.57
CA GLU A 234 26.27 -1.01 -7.32
C GLU A 234 27.24 -1.06 -8.51
N GLY A 235 26.97 -1.89 -9.51
CA GLY A 235 27.78 -1.99 -10.73
C GLY A 235 27.72 -3.36 -11.40
N PRO A 236 28.43 -3.52 -12.56
CA PRO A 236 28.35 -4.73 -13.37
C PRO A 236 29.01 -5.97 -12.74
N TYR A 237 29.61 -5.85 -11.56
CA TYR A 237 30.21 -6.96 -10.81
C TYR A 237 29.30 -7.49 -9.70
N TYR A 238 28.25 -6.77 -9.35
CA TYR A 238 27.39 -7.05 -8.21
C TYR A 238 26.05 -7.61 -8.66
N ASP A 239 25.05 -7.53 -7.85
CA ASP A 239 23.77 -8.20 -7.97
C ASP A 239 23.13 -8.11 -9.38
N GLN A 240 23.13 -9.27 -10.06
CA GLN A 240 22.54 -9.40 -11.38
C GLN A 240 21.03 -9.65 -11.34
N ALA A 241 20.49 -10.04 -10.18
CA ALA A 241 19.05 -10.25 -10.02
C ALA A 241 18.35 -8.91 -10.08
N SER A 242 18.72 -7.96 -9.23
CA SER A 242 18.13 -6.60 -9.23
C SER A 242 18.31 -5.87 -10.55
N THR A 243 19.44 -6.10 -11.26
CA THR A 243 19.63 -5.52 -12.61
C THR A 243 18.59 -6.07 -13.60
N ARG A 244 18.33 -7.38 -13.60
CA ARG A 244 17.32 -8.00 -14.46
C ARG A 244 15.91 -7.57 -14.12
N ASP A 245 15.59 -7.55 -12.84
CA ASP A 245 14.26 -7.13 -12.34
C ASP A 245 13.99 -5.67 -12.73
N SER A 246 14.99 -4.79 -12.57
CA SER A 246 14.88 -3.40 -13.01
C SER A 246 14.62 -3.30 -14.52
N VAL A 247 15.35 -4.08 -15.36
CA VAL A 247 15.10 -4.12 -16.82
C VAL A 247 13.68 -4.56 -17.10
N THR A 248 13.21 -5.64 -16.47
CA THR A 248 11.86 -6.16 -16.65
C THR A 248 10.79 -5.12 -16.32
N TYR A 249 10.87 -4.48 -15.13
CA TYR A 249 9.88 -3.50 -14.72
C TYR A 249 9.89 -2.21 -15.56
N TYR A 250 11.04 -1.77 -16.08
CA TYR A 250 11.09 -0.68 -17.06
C TYR A 250 10.42 -1.09 -18.39
N GLU A 251 10.67 -2.30 -18.87
CA GLU A 251 10.04 -2.82 -20.10
C GLU A 251 8.53 -2.96 -19.91
N ASP A 252 8.08 -3.53 -18.80
CA ASP A 252 6.66 -3.66 -18.46
C ASP A 252 5.98 -2.29 -18.39
N PHE A 253 6.60 -1.31 -17.74
CA PHE A 253 6.08 0.04 -17.71
C PHE A 253 5.88 0.64 -19.09
N MET A 254 6.87 0.50 -19.98
CA MET A 254 6.82 1.07 -21.33
C MET A 254 5.80 0.35 -22.22
N ILE A 255 5.61 -0.95 -22.02
CA ILE A 255 4.63 -1.77 -22.77
C ILE A 255 3.21 -1.47 -22.30
N LEU A 256 2.98 -1.42 -20.99
CA LEU A 256 1.66 -1.24 -20.40
C LEU A 256 1.18 0.20 -20.47
N TYR A 257 2.09 1.18 -20.40
CA TYR A 257 1.79 2.61 -20.30
C TYR A 257 2.53 3.47 -21.33
N PRO A 258 2.42 3.18 -22.63
CA PRO A 258 3.21 3.86 -23.68
C PRO A 258 2.90 5.34 -23.84
N GLY A 259 1.76 5.81 -23.29
CA GLY A 259 1.35 7.21 -23.31
C GLY A 259 1.69 8.00 -22.05
N ASP A 260 2.37 7.39 -21.08
CA ASP A 260 2.75 8.08 -19.83
C ASP A 260 3.86 9.12 -20.08
N ASN A 261 3.79 10.25 -19.38
CA ASN A 261 4.77 11.33 -19.48
C ASN A 261 6.20 10.91 -19.07
N ASN A 262 6.32 9.85 -18.30
CA ASN A 262 7.60 9.35 -17.78
C ASN A 262 8.28 8.32 -18.71
N VAL A 263 7.69 7.98 -19.86
CA VAL A 263 8.25 6.99 -20.81
C VAL A 263 9.69 7.34 -21.21
N VAL A 264 9.98 8.61 -21.49
CA VAL A 264 11.34 9.05 -21.84
C VAL A 264 12.34 8.84 -20.69
N SER A 265 11.89 9.02 -19.45
CA SER A 265 12.72 8.77 -18.27
C SER A 265 12.94 7.27 -18.04
N ALA A 266 11.90 6.48 -18.25
CA ALA A 266 11.95 5.02 -18.17
C ALA A 266 12.91 4.42 -19.24
N GLU A 267 12.86 4.92 -20.46
CA GLU A 267 13.76 4.51 -21.53
C GLU A 267 15.24 4.76 -21.21
N LYS A 268 15.55 5.91 -20.61
CA LYS A 268 16.91 6.20 -20.10
C LYS A 268 17.32 5.23 -19.01
N GLY A 269 16.43 4.96 -18.06
CA GLY A 269 16.66 3.98 -16.99
C GLY A 269 16.92 2.59 -17.56
N LEU A 270 16.06 2.12 -18.46
CA LEU A 270 16.17 0.86 -19.16
C LEU A 270 17.52 0.72 -19.90
N THR A 271 17.87 1.76 -20.66
CA THR A 271 19.14 1.80 -21.40
C THR A 271 20.34 1.64 -20.45
N ASN A 272 20.34 2.34 -19.32
CA ASN A 272 21.41 2.23 -18.33
C ASN A 272 21.48 0.83 -17.71
N MET A 273 20.34 0.23 -17.39
CA MET A 273 20.32 -1.13 -16.82
C MET A 273 20.72 -2.19 -17.84
N LYS A 274 20.28 -2.09 -19.10
CA LYS A 274 20.72 -2.97 -20.19
C LYS A 274 22.23 -2.86 -20.42
N LYS A 275 22.77 -1.65 -20.37
CA LYS A 275 24.22 -1.43 -20.46
C LYS A 275 24.97 -2.15 -19.33
N MET A 276 24.53 -1.96 -18.08
CA MET A 276 25.13 -2.63 -16.90
C MET A 276 25.07 -4.15 -17.02
N LEU A 277 23.92 -4.70 -17.42
CA LEU A 277 23.72 -6.13 -17.59
C LEU A 277 24.61 -6.71 -18.69
N ALA A 278 24.72 -6.03 -19.83
CA ALA A 278 25.58 -6.45 -20.94
C ALA A 278 27.07 -6.39 -20.54
N GLU A 279 27.51 -5.35 -19.86
CA GLU A 279 28.89 -5.24 -19.32
C GLU A 279 29.22 -6.36 -18.34
N SER A 280 28.28 -6.72 -17.48
CA SER A 280 28.43 -7.87 -16.57
C SER A 280 28.64 -9.17 -17.34
N LYS A 281 27.87 -9.40 -18.40
CA LYS A 281 28.01 -10.62 -19.25
C LYS A 281 29.37 -10.67 -19.92
N ILE A 282 29.90 -9.55 -20.42
CA ILE A 282 31.27 -9.47 -20.97
C ILE A 282 32.30 -9.87 -19.92
N LYS A 283 32.18 -9.35 -18.69
CA LYS A 283 33.14 -9.67 -17.63
C LYS A 283 33.14 -11.13 -17.24
N ILE A 284 31.98 -11.77 -17.22
CA ILE A 284 31.86 -13.22 -17.01
C ILE A 284 32.49 -13.97 -18.19
N ALA A 285 32.24 -13.54 -19.42
CA ALA A 285 32.82 -14.13 -20.61
C ALA A 285 34.36 -14.04 -20.60
N ASP A 286 34.92 -12.86 -20.28
CA ASP A 286 36.35 -12.63 -20.13
C ASP A 286 36.97 -13.55 -19.06
N PHE A 287 36.33 -13.73 -17.92
CA PHE A 287 36.79 -14.65 -16.90
C PHE A 287 36.87 -16.08 -17.44
N TYR A 288 35.85 -16.57 -18.14
CA TYR A 288 35.88 -17.91 -18.71
C TYR A 288 36.92 -18.03 -19.83
N PHE A 289 37.10 -17.01 -20.63
CA PHE A 289 38.10 -17.01 -21.70
C PHE A 289 39.53 -16.97 -21.17
N TYR A 290 39.88 -15.88 -20.43
CA TYR A 290 41.24 -15.62 -20.02
C TYR A 290 41.74 -16.42 -18.81
N LYS A 291 40.84 -16.74 -17.87
CA LYS A 291 41.23 -17.41 -16.61
C LYS A 291 40.94 -18.91 -16.62
N ARG A 292 39.96 -19.36 -17.38
CA ARG A 292 39.52 -20.77 -17.38
C ARG A 292 39.75 -21.49 -18.70
N SER A 293 40.15 -20.78 -19.75
CA SER A 293 40.28 -21.32 -21.13
C SER A 293 39.02 -22.11 -21.58
N ASN A 294 37.86 -21.73 -21.04
CA ASN A 294 36.58 -22.35 -21.35
C ASN A 294 35.89 -21.57 -22.47
N TYR A 295 36.30 -21.85 -23.70
CA TYR A 295 35.80 -21.15 -24.90
C TYR A 295 34.27 -21.34 -25.09
N LYS A 296 33.73 -22.48 -24.72
CA LYS A 296 32.28 -22.75 -24.83
C LYS A 296 31.49 -21.83 -23.91
N ALA A 297 31.86 -21.69 -22.63
CA ALA A 297 31.21 -20.79 -21.69
C ALA A 297 31.39 -19.31 -22.09
N ALA A 298 32.61 -18.94 -22.51
CA ALA A 298 32.88 -17.56 -22.97
C ALA A 298 31.94 -17.17 -24.13
N ARG A 299 31.75 -18.04 -25.14
CA ARG A 299 30.79 -17.81 -26.23
C ARG A 299 29.38 -17.54 -25.74
N VAL A 300 28.89 -18.32 -24.78
CA VAL A 300 27.54 -18.15 -24.25
C VAL A 300 27.38 -16.74 -23.68
N PHE A 301 28.29 -16.32 -22.80
CA PHE A 301 28.16 -15.03 -22.13
C PHE A 301 28.39 -13.83 -23.07
N TYR A 302 29.30 -13.92 -24.06
CA TYR A 302 29.41 -12.87 -25.08
C TYR A 302 28.14 -12.78 -25.94
N ASN A 303 27.52 -13.90 -26.32
CA ASN A 303 26.25 -13.87 -27.03
C ASN A 303 25.11 -13.34 -26.16
N GLU A 304 25.08 -13.65 -24.86
CA GLU A 304 24.12 -13.04 -23.93
C GLU A 304 24.30 -11.52 -23.87
N ALA A 305 25.53 -11.00 -23.83
CA ALA A 305 25.79 -9.54 -23.85
C ALA A 305 25.22 -8.89 -25.13
N ILE A 306 25.39 -9.53 -26.29
CA ILE A 306 24.84 -9.06 -27.56
C ILE A 306 23.31 -9.07 -27.54
N THR A 307 22.71 -10.14 -26.99
CA THR A 307 21.25 -10.29 -26.92
C THR A 307 20.61 -9.26 -25.99
N VAL A 308 21.24 -8.96 -24.88
CA VAL A 308 20.74 -7.97 -23.88
C VAL A 308 20.70 -6.56 -24.45
N TYR A 309 21.74 -6.16 -25.23
CA TYR A 309 21.81 -4.81 -25.78
C TYR A 309 22.41 -4.81 -27.20
N PRO A 310 21.62 -5.23 -28.24
CA PRO A 310 22.12 -5.56 -29.57
C PRO A 310 22.80 -4.42 -30.33
N ASP A 311 22.23 -3.20 -30.22
CA ASP A 311 22.65 -2.02 -31.00
C ASP A 311 23.59 -1.10 -30.23
N SER A 312 24.41 -1.69 -29.34
CA SER A 312 25.33 -0.96 -28.48
C SER A 312 26.80 -1.15 -28.87
N ASP A 313 27.63 -0.22 -28.40
CA ASP A 313 29.12 -0.33 -28.45
C ASP A 313 29.60 -1.58 -27.68
N ILE A 314 28.86 -2.00 -26.64
CA ILE A 314 29.14 -3.21 -25.86
C ILE A 314 28.92 -4.46 -26.69
N ALA A 315 27.84 -4.51 -27.46
CA ALA A 315 27.57 -5.63 -28.36
C ALA A 315 28.64 -5.69 -29.50
N ALA A 316 29.09 -4.56 -29.99
CA ALA A 316 30.19 -4.52 -30.98
C ALA A 316 31.48 -5.13 -30.39
N LYS A 317 31.89 -4.71 -29.17
CA LYS A 317 33.02 -5.31 -28.45
C LYS A 317 32.86 -6.81 -28.21
N ALA A 318 31.65 -7.25 -27.86
CA ALA A 318 31.37 -8.67 -27.66
C ALA A 318 31.50 -9.48 -28.96
N ARG A 319 31.08 -8.93 -30.11
CA ARG A 319 31.25 -9.58 -31.43
C ARG A 319 32.74 -9.69 -31.79
N GLU A 320 33.53 -8.65 -31.57
CA GLU A 320 34.98 -8.73 -31.77
C GLU A 320 35.63 -9.78 -30.89
N ALA A 321 35.28 -9.82 -29.58
CA ALA A 321 35.80 -10.81 -28.66
C ALA A 321 35.43 -12.25 -29.08
N LEU A 322 34.22 -12.46 -29.61
CA LEU A 322 33.80 -13.77 -30.14
C LEU A 322 34.69 -14.26 -31.26
N THR A 323 35.13 -13.42 -32.18
CA THR A 323 36.06 -13.82 -33.25
C THR A 323 37.41 -14.31 -32.68
N VAL A 324 37.89 -13.68 -31.64
CA VAL A 324 39.14 -14.05 -30.93
C VAL A 324 38.94 -15.41 -30.20
N VAL A 325 37.83 -15.58 -29.51
CA VAL A 325 37.46 -16.84 -28.83
C VAL A 325 37.36 -17.99 -29.80
N ASP A 326 36.75 -17.76 -30.96
CA ASP A 326 36.59 -18.78 -32.01
C ASP A 326 37.92 -19.21 -32.63
N ALA A 327 38.80 -18.25 -32.89
CA ALA A 327 40.14 -18.54 -33.37
C ALA A 327 40.96 -19.35 -32.33
N ALA A 328 40.90 -18.93 -31.03
CA ALA A 328 41.57 -19.65 -29.95
C ALA A 328 41.02 -21.08 -29.75
N ALA A 329 39.71 -21.25 -29.85
CA ALA A 329 39.08 -22.56 -29.74
C ALA A 329 39.49 -23.49 -30.87
N ALA A 330 39.53 -22.98 -32.10
CA ALA A 330 39.99 -23.74 -33.29
C ALA A 330 41.44 -24.19 -33.12
N LYS A 331 42.31 -23.29 -32.68
CA LYS A 331 43.73 -23.60 -32.39
C LYS A 331 43.88 -24.67 -31.32
N ALA A 332 43.15 -24.56 -30.24
CA ALA A 332 43.15 -25.54 -29.15
C ALA A 332 42.63 -26.92 -29.61
N ALA A 333 41.64 -26.96 -30.47
CA ALA A 333 41.14 -28.22 -31.04
C ALA A 333 42.16 -28.91 -31.94
N GLN A 334 43.00 -28.17 -32.66
CA GLN A 334 44.06 -28.70 -33.50
C GLN A 334 45.24 -29.27 -32.66
N THR A 335 45.50 -28.70 -31.51
CA THR A 335 46.61 -29.12 -30.61
C THR A 335 46.24 -30.27 -29.66
N GLN A 336 44.96 -30.63 -29.54
CA GLN A 336 44.60 -31.82 -28.75
C GLN A 336 45.01 -33.11 -29.48
N PRO A 337 45.79 -34.02 -28.88
CA PRO A 337 46.13 -35.29 -29.46
C PRO A 337 44.84 -36.10 -29.68
N LYS A 338 44.63 -36.60 -30.93
CA LYS A 338 43.49 -37.47 -31.22
C LYS A 338 43.50 -38.64 -30.22
N LYS A 339 42.53 -38.72 -29.29
CA LYS A 339 42.36 -39.88 -28.42
C LYS A 339 42.34 -41.14 -29.27
N LYS A 340 43.40 -41.97 -29.24
CA LYS A 340 43.42 -43.28 -29.84
C LYS A 340 42.30 -44.08 -29.17
N ARG A 341 41.26 -44.41 -29.95
CA ARG A 341 40.27 -45.39 -29.53
C ARG A 341 41.00 -46.75 -29.43
N PHE A 342 41.37 -47.19 -28.24
CA PHE A 342 41.75 -48.57 -27.98
C PHE A 342 40.46 -49.38 -28.11
N PHE A 343 40.34 -50.10 -29.26
CA PHE A 343 39.39 -51.20 -29.37
C PHE A 343 40.04 -52.36 -28.64
N PHE A 344 39.55 -52.77 -27.50
CA PHE A 344 39.81 -54.11 -26.94
C PHE A 344 38.89 -55.07 -27.71
N PHE A 345 39.50 -55.99 -28.45
CA PHE A 345 38.88 -57.21 -28.93
C PHE A 345 38.84 -58.22 -27.82
#